data_1a686c7612d30aa073b6f7b68c7fe6d3
#
_entry.id   1a686c7612d30aa073b6f7b68c7fe6d3
#
_cell.length_a   1.000
_cell.length_b   1.000
_cell.length_c   1.000
_cell.angle_alpha   90.00
_cell.angle_beta   90.00
_cell.angle_gamma   90.00
#
_symmetry.space_group_name_H-M   'P 1'
#
loop_
_entity.id
_entity.type
_entity.pdbx_description
1 polymer ?
#
loop_
_entity_poly.entity_id
_entity_poly.type
_entity_poly.pdbx_seq_one_letter_code
_entity_poly.pdbx_strand_id
1 'polypeptide(L)'
;MCIRDRMKADGTFETLSKKEKLQVDRQRAKLEKNLGSISDMTRLPGAIFVVDTLNEKISVQEAQKLNIPIFAMVDTNSDPNEVDFIIPSNDDASKSIEKILDIVCNAIQESLEERKKEKEIAEQKKLEEAEAATEAANTDASEKE
;
A
#
# COMPACT_ATOMS: atom_id res chain seq x y z
N MET A 1 0.75 17.42 4.82
CA MET A 1 -0.61 17.25 4.34
C MET A 1 -1.61 17.36 5.48
N CYS A 2 -1.67 16.45 6.40
CA CYS A 2 -2.67 16.40 7.50
C CYS A 2 -2.86 17.70 8.30
N ILE A 3 -1.79 18.45 8.62
CA ILE A 3 -1.89 19.71 9.37
C ILE A 3 -2.66 20.77 8.58
N ARG A 4 -2.40 20.88 7.28
CA ARG A 4 -3.06 21.87 6.41
C ARG A 4 -4.51 21.52 6.10
N ASP A 5 -4.81 20.24 5.98
CA ASP A 5 -6.17 19.75 5.81
C ASP A 5 -6.97 19.98 7.09
N ARG A 6 -6.36 19.78 8.25
CA ARG A 6 -6.95 20.12 9.55
C ARG A 6 -7.24 21.63 9.67
N MET A 7 -6.33 22.50 9.26
CA MET A 7 -6.56 23.95 9.26
C MET A 7 -7.78 24.38 8.43
N LYS A 8 -8.09 23.65 7.34
CA LYS A 8 -9.32 23.90 6.56
C LYS A 8 -10.56 23.38 7.28
N ALA A 9 -10.46 22.23 7.93
CA ALA A 9 -11.57 21.64 8.70
C ALA A 9 -11.91 22.46 9.96
N ASP A 10 -10.90 22.97 10.66
CA ASP A 10 -11.06 23.72 11.91
C ASP A 10 -11.41 25.20 11.69
N GLY A 11 -11.53 25.66 10.43
CA GLY A 11 -11.82 27.06 10.09
C GLY A 11 -10.66 28.05 10.32
N THR A 12 -9.53 27.62 10.85
CA THR A 12 -8.34 28.47 11.06
C THR A 12 -7.77 29.00 9.75
N PHE A 13 -8.04 28.30 8.64
CA PHE A 13 -7.66 28.78 7.31
C PHE A 13 -8.34 30.11 6.94
N GLU A 14 -9.56 30.36 7.41
CA GLU A 14 -10.30 31.57 7.10
C GLU A 14 -9.75 32.84 7.80
N THR A 15 -9.09 32.64 8.94
CA THR A 15 -8.49 33.75 9.70
C THR A 15 -7.17 34.25 9.09
N LEU A 16 -6.57 33.52 8.17
CA LEU A 16 -5.31 33.87 7.53
C LEU A 16 -5.47 35.01 6.51
N SER A 17 -4.42 35.81 6.35
CA SER A 17 -4.36 36.82 5.29
C SER A 17 -4.37 36.16 3.89
N LYS A 18 -4.77 36.92 2.86
CA LYS A 18 -4.81 36.46 1.48
C LYS A 18 -3.45 35.89 1.00
N LYS A 19 -2.33 36.50 1.44
CA LYS A 19 -0.97 36.07 1.10
C LYS A 19 -0.65 34.71 1.73
N GLU A 20 -0.99 34.52 2.99
CA GLU A 20 -0.77 33.27 3.72
C GLU A 20 -1.63 32.14 3.15
N LYS A 21 -2.90 32.40 2.86
CA LYS A 21 -3.79 31.43 2.18
C LYS A 21 -3.17 30.93 0.88
N LEU A 22 -2.70 31.83 0.04
CA LEU A 22 -2.06 31.48 -1.22
C LEU A 22 -0.78 30.66 -1.02
N GLN A 23 0.02 30.99 0.00
CA GLN A 23 1.23 30.26 0.32
C GLN A 23 0.93 28.84 0.82
N VAL A 24 -0.06 28.68 1.68
CA VAL A 24 -0.52 27.37 2.17
C VAL A 24 -1.05 26.51 1.02
N ASP A 25 -1.86 27.07 0.13
CA ASP A 25 -2.40 26.35 -1.02
C ASP A 25 -1.30 25.91 -2.01
N ARG A 26 -0.32 26.77 -2.29
CA ARG A 26 0.84 26.41 -3.13
C ARG A 26 1.66 25.28 -2.52
N GLN A 27 1.90 25.33 -1.21
CA GLN A 27 2.63 24.28 -0.51
C GLN A 27 1.83 22.97 -0.46
N ARG A 28 0.50 23.03 -0.29
CA ARG A 28 -0.37 21.87 -0.37
C ARG A 28 -0.29 21.21 -1.75
N ALA A 29 -0.46 21.99 -2.81
CA ALA A 29 -0.38 21.50 -4.18
C ALA A 29 0.98 20.83 -4.50
N LYS A 30 2.08 21.39 -3.97
CA LYS A 30 3.41 20.78 -4.11
C LYS A 30 3.51 19.42 -3.37
N LEU A 31 2.99 19.34 -2.16
CA LEU A 31 2.98 18.11 -1.38
C LEU A 31 2.05 17.06 -2.00
N GLU A 32 0.90 17.46 -2.50
CA GLU A 32 -0.05 16.58 -3.17
C GLU A 32 0.53 15.98 -4.45
N LYS A 33 1.29 16.78 -5.22
CA LYS A 33 2.01 16.28 -6.39
C LYS A 33 3.06 15.21 -6.03
N ASN A 34 3.77 15.39 -4.92
CA ASN A 34 4.87 14.50 -4.53
C ASN A 34 4.42 13.31 -3.67
N LEU A 35 3.41 13.49 -2.85
CA LEU A 35 2.96 12.54 -1.83
C LEU A 35 1.49 12.12 -1.97
N GLY A 36 0.83 12.55 -3.04
CA GLY A 36 -0.60 12.27 -3.26
C GLY A 36 -0.91 10.78 -3.33
N SER A 37 -0.01 9.99 -3.93
CA SER A 37 -0.16 8.53 -4.05
C SER A 37 -0.19 7.79 -2.71
N ILE A 38 0.37 8.39 -1.65
CA ILE A 38 0.41 7.79 -0.30
C ILE A 38 -0.53 8.47 0.69
N SER A 39 -1.32 9.45 0.26
CA SER A 39 -2.24 10.21 1.14
C SER A 39 -3.27 9.32 1.83
N ASP A 40 -3.74 8.29 1.13
CA ASP A 40 -4.78 7.37 1.61
C ASP A 40 -4.22 6.12 2.30
N MET A 41 -2.90 6.07 2.46
CA MET A 41 -2.24 4.96 3.12
C MET A 41 -2.51 4.99 4.63
N THR A 42 -3.30 4.03 5.11
CA THR A 42 -3.68 3.90 6.53
C THR A 42 -2.82 2.91 7.30
N ARG A 43 -2.08 2.06 6.62
CA ARG A 43 -1.22 1.02 7.20
C ARG A 43 0.18 1.11 6.63
N LEU A 44 1.15 0.66 7.42
CA LEU A 44 2.50 0.44 6.92
C LEU A 44 2.48 -0.65 5.85
N PRO A 45 3.31 -0.53 4.79
CA PRO A 45 3.44 -1.57 3.79
C PRO A 45 3.98 -2.86 4.41
N GLY A 46 3.52 -4.01 3.92
CA GLY A 46 4.01 -5.32 4.35
C GLY A 46 5.39 -5.67 3.81
N ALA A 47 5.81 -5.02 2.74
CA ALA A 47 7.14 -5.11 2.13
C ALA A 47 7.37 -3.88 1.24
N ILE A 48 8.64 -3.58 0.96
CA ILE A 48 9.01 -2.57 -0.04
C ILE A 48 9.86 -3.20 -1.13
N PHE A 49 9.72 -2.68 -2.34
CA PHE A 49 10.58 -3.00 -3.47
C PHE A 49 11.38 -1.76 -3.86
N VAL A 50 12.71 -1.87 -3.86
CA VAL A 50 13.62 -0.76 -4.10
C VAL A 50 14.42 -1.01 -5.38
N VAL A 51 14.49 0.01 -6.23
CA VAL A 51 15.38 0.06 -7.37
C VAL A 51 16.47 1.06 -7.05
N ASP A 52 17.74 0.64 -7.11
CA ASP A 52 18.90 1.44 -6.72
C ASP A 52 18.92 1.79 -5.21
N THR A 53 19.55 0.93 -4.44
CA THR A 53 19.67 1.10 -2.97
C THR A 53 20.55 2.26 -2.55
N LEU A 54 21.48 2.73 -3.43
CA LEU A 54 22.31 3.89 -3.14
C LEU A 54 21.51 5.19 -3.16
N ASN A 55 20.70 5.38 -4.20
CA ASN A 55 19.87 6.58 -4.34
C ASN A 55 18.74 6.58 -3.31
N GLU A 56 18.18 5.42 -3.01
CA GLU A 56 17.04 5.26 -2.09
C GLU A 56 17.46 4.85 -0.66
N LYS A 57 18.67 5.19 -0.27
CA LYS A 57 19.24 4.84 1.05
C LYS A 57 18.35 5.24 2.23
N ILE A 58 17.66 6.37 2.13
CA ILE A 58 16.75 6.83 3.19
C ILE A 58 15.59 5.84 3.37
N SER A 59 14.99 5.41 2.26
CA SER A 59 13.88 4.45 2.26
C SER A 59 14.29 3.10 2.84
N VAL A 60 15.49 2.63 2.49
CA VAL A 60 16.08 1.40 3.02
C VAL A 60 16.27 1.50 4.55
N GLN A 61 16.87 2.58 5.03
CA GLN A 61 17.09 2.80 6.47
C GLN A 61 15.78 2.93 7.26
N GLU A 62 14.77 3.57 6.70
CA GLU A 62 13.45 3.68 7.33
C GLU A 62 12.77 2.31 7.41
N ALA A 63 12.82 1.52 6.35
CA ALA A 63 12.26 0.18 6.33
C ALA A 63 12.94 -0.75 7.34
N GLN A 64 14.27 -0.71 7.43
CA GLN A 64 15.03 -1.45 8.45
C GLN A 64 14.59 -1.09 9.88
N LYS A 65 14.43 0.21 10.19
CA LYS A 65 13.96 0.69 11.49
C LYS A 65 12.53 0.24 11.82
N LEU A 66 11.70 0.08 10.82
CA LEU A 66 10.32 -0.36 10.94
C LEU A 66 10.16 -1.89 10.83
N ASN A 67 11.25 -2.62 10.62
CA ASN A 67 11.27 -4.07 10.36
C ASN A 67 10.34 -4.47 9.20
N ILE A 68 10.37 -3.69 8.12
CA ILE A 68 9.65 -3.98 6.88
C ILE A 68 10.58 -4.74 5.94
N PRO A 69 10.21 -5.91 5.42
CA PRO A 69 11.01 -6.68 4.47
C PRO A 69 11.34 -5.87 3.21
N ILE A 70 12.61 -5.90 2.80
CA ILE A 70 13.14 -5.14 1.70
C ILE A 70 13.54 -6.07 0.56
N PHE A 71 12.88 -5.94 -0.57
CA PHE A 71 13.27 -6.52 -1.86
C PHE A 71 13.98 -5.44 -2.65
N ALA A 72 15.17 -5.69 -3.15
CA ALA A 72 15.89 -4.67 -3.90
C ALA A 72 16.63 -5.21 -5.11
N MET A 73 16.66 -4.40 -6.17
CA MET A 73 17.61 -4.54 -7.25
C MET A 73 18.95 -3.97 -6.78
N VAL A 74 19.98 -4.80 -6.82
CA VAL A 74 21.32 -4.48 -6.31
C VAL A 74 22.34 -4.64 -7.43
N ASP A 75 23.00 -3.55 -7.79
CA ASP A 75 24.10 -3.55 -8.72
C ASP A 75 25.45 -3.61 -7.97
N THR A 76 26.54 -3.63 -8.67
CA THR A 76 27.92 -3.77 -8.18
C THR A 76 28.39 -2.64 -7.27
N ASN A 77 27.71 -1.49 -7.30
CA ASN A 77 28.00 -0.28 -6.53
C ASN A 77 27.29 -0.26 -5.16
N SER A 78 26.43 -1.22 -4.87
CA SER A 78 25.55 -1.25 -3.69
C SER A 78 25.92 -2.34 -2.70
N ASP A 79 25.67 -2.12 -1.39
CA ASP A 79 25.92 -3.13 -0.36
C ASP A 79 24.73 -4.10 -0.26
N PRO A 80 24.91 -5.40 -0.57
CA PRO A 80 23.85 -6.39 -0.49
C PRO A 80 23.40 -6.69 0.94
N ASN A 81 24.20 -6.38 1.96
CA ASN A 81 23.83 -6.68 3.35
C ASN A 81 22.75 -5.75 3.93
N GLU A 82 22.43 -4.67 3.23
CA GLU A 82 21.39 -3.72 3.67
C GLU A 82 19.97 -4.17 3.32
N VAL A 83 19.79 -5.27 2.57
CA VAL A 83 18.49 -5.75 2.07
C VAL A 83 18.25 -7.22 2.39
N ASP A 84 16.98 -7.59 2.59
CA ASP A 84 16.61 -8.96 2.94
C ASP A 84 16.57 -9.89 1.72
N PHE A 85 16.06 -9.40 0.61
CA PHE A 85 15.92 -10.15 -0.64
C PHE A 85 16.58 -9.42 -1.79
N ILE A 86 17.71 -9.94 -2.22
CA ILE A 86 18.57 -9.34 -3.23
C ILE A 86 18.21 -9.87 -4.61
N ILE A 87 18.04 -8.95 -5.56
CA ILE A 87 17.90 -9.26 -6.99
C ILE A 87 19.13 -8.65 -7.70
N PRO A 88 20.18 -9.45 -7.95
CA PRO A 88 21.38 -8.96 -8.64
C PRO A 88 21.02 -8.55 -10.07
N SER A 89 21.12 -7.29 -10.36
CA SER A 89 20.73 -6.76 -11.68
C SER A 89 21.22 -5.34 -11.89
N ASN A 90 21.28 -4.94 -13.15
CA ASN A 90 21.60 -3.57 -13.50
C ASN A 90 20.40 -2.66 -13.21
N ASP A 91 20.58 -1.67 -12.35
CA ASP A 91 19.59 -0.71 -11.89
C ASP A 91 19.58 0.61 -12.68
N ASP A 92 20.53 0.82 -13.61
CA ASP A 92 20.59 1.97 -14.51
C ASP A 92 19.85 1.72 -15.83
N ALA A 93 19.81 0.48 -16.31
CA ALA A 93 19.27 0.15 -17.61
C ALA A 93 17.73 -0.01 -17.55
N SER A 94 16.99 0.90 -18.18
CA SER A 94 15.52 0.87 -18.23
C SER A 94 14.93 -0.48 -18.64
N LYS A 95 15.57 -1.19 -19.59
CA LYS A 95 15.14 -2.53 -20.03
C LYS A 95 15.32 -3.60 -18.96
N SER A 96 16.35 -3.49 -18.11
CA SER A 96 16.58 -4.41 -16.99
C SER A 96 15.51 -4.20 -15.93
N ILE A 97 15.28 -2.94 -15.57
CA ILE A 97 14.26 -2.55 -14.58
C ILE A 97 12.87 -2.99 -15.05
N GLU A 98 12.50 -2.67 -16.28
CA GLU A 98 11.20 -3.05 -16.87
C GLU A 98 10.98 -4.55 -16.78
N LYS A 99 11.96 -5.35 -17.20
CA LYS A 99 11.85 -6.81 -17.21
C LYS A 99 11.64 -7.42 -15.81
N ILE A 100 12.33 -6.89 -14.81
CA ILE A 100 12.21 -7.37 -13.44
C ILE A 100 10.89 -6.91 -12.83
N LEU A 101 10.51 -5.65 -13.04
CA LEU A 101 9.24 -5.13 -12.57
C LEU A 101 8.05 -5.86 -13.19
N ASP A 102 8.10 -6.21 -14.46
CA ASP A 102 7.07 -7.02 -15.10
C ASP A 102 6.86 -8.35 -14.39
N ILE A 103 7.96 -9.04 -14.05
CA ILE A 103 7.87 -10.34 -13.35
C ILE A 103 7.27 -10.15 -11.96
N VAL A 104 7.74 -9.15 -11.21
CA VAL A 104 7.25 -8.86 -9.85
C VAL A 104 5.78 -8.45 -9.88
N CYS A 105 5.40 -7.56 -10.79
CA CYS A 105 4.01 -7.09 -10.92
C CYS A 105 3.07 -8.23 -11.32
N ASN A 106 3.46 -9.09 -12.24
CA ASN A 106 2.66 -10.25 -12.64
C ASN A 106 2.45 -11.20 -11.46
N ALA A 107 3.51 -11.53 -10.70
CA ALA A 107 3.38 -12.39 -9.52
C ALA A 107 2.47 -11.79 -8.44
N ILE A 108 2.54 -10.47 -8.23
CA ILE A 108 1.65 -9.77 -7.30
C ILE A 108 0.19 -9.83 -7.81
N GLN A 109 -0.02 -9.60 -9.11
CA GLN A 109 -1.35 -9.64 -9.71
C GLN A 109 -1.98 -11.02 -9.58
N GLU A 110 -1.26 -12.08 -9.91
CA GLU A 110 -1.71 -13.47 -9.76
C GLU A 110 -2.13 -13.76 -8.31
N SER A 111 -1.29 -13.41 -7.35
CA SER A 111 -1.59 -13.60 -5.92
C SER A 111 -2.81 -12.79 -5.45
N LEU A 112 -3.02 -11.59 -5.99
CA LEU A 112 -4.19 -10.78 -5.66
C LEU A 112 -5.48 -11.37 -6.24
N GLU A 113 -5.42 -11.95 -7.43
CA GLU A 113 -6.56 -12.64 -8.06
C GLU A 113 -6.92 -13.93 -7.30
N GLU A 114 -5.93 -14.71 -6.88
CA GLU A 114 -6.14 -15.89 -6.05
C GLU A 114 -6.82 -15.52 -4.72
N ARG A 115 -6.32 -14.51 -4.04
CA ARG A 115 -6.92 -14.02 -2.78
C ARG A 115 -8.33 -13.48 -2.95
N LYS A 116 -8.68 -12.90 -4.10
CA LYS A 116 -10.05 -12.49 -4.39
C LYS A 116 -10.97 -13.70 -4.53
N LYS A 117 -10.55 -14.70 -5.30
CA LYS A 117 -11.30 -15.95 -5.47
C LYS A 117 -11.51 -16.67 -4.15
N GLU A 118 -10.47 -16.76 -3.30
CA GLU A 118 -10.58 -17.36 -1.96
C GLU A 118 -11.59 -16.64 -1.08
N LYS A 119 -11.60 -15.29 -1.13
CA LYS A 119 -12.58 -14.49 -0.36
C LYS A 119 -14.01 -14.72 -0.86
N GLU A 120 -14.22 -14.72 -2.16
CA GLU A 120 -15.52 -14.97 -2.77
C GLU A 120 -16.06 -16.36 -2.39
N ILE A 121 -15.20 -17.39 -2.43
CA ILE A 121 -15.54 -18.75 -2.00
C ILE A 121 -15.86 -18.80 -0.50
N ALA A 122 -15.09 -18.07 0.32
CA ALA A 122 -15.32 -18.03 1.77
C ALA A 122 -16.60 -17.27 2.13
N GLU A 123 -16.95 -16.24 1.38
CA GLU A 123 -18.21 -15.51 1.55
C GLU A 123 -19.42 -16.36 1.12
N GLN A 124 -19.32 -17.07 -0.01
CA GLN A 124 -20.36 -17.99 -0.46
C GLN A 124 -20.62 -19.11 0.54
N LYS A 125 -19.58 -19.74 1.07
CA LYS A 125 -19.72 -20.76 2.12
C LYS A 125 -20.42 -20.24 3.38
N LYS A 126 -20.07 -19.03 3.80
CA LYS A 126 -20.75 -18.40 4.97
C LYS A 126 -22.21 -18.10 4.71
N LEU A 127 -22.57 -17.72 3.49
CA LEU A 127 -23.97 -17.50 3.10
C LEU A 127 -24.74 -18.82 3.10
N GLU A 128 -24.18 -19.87 2.50
CA GLU A 128 -24.78 -21.23 2.48
C GLU A 128 -24.96 -21.77 3.90
N GLU A 129 -23.96 -21.61 4.78
CA GLU A 129 -24.04 -22.02 6.19
C GLU A 129 -25.11 -21.21 6.96
N ALA A 130 -25.25 -19.92 6.67
CA ALA A 130 -26.27 -19.08 7.29
C ALA A 130 -27.68 -19.43 6.80
N GLU A 131 -27.85 -19.73 5.53
CA GLU A 131 -29.12 -20.19 4.95
C GLU A 131 -29.53 -21.55 5.51
N ALA A 132 -28.60 -22.51 5.57
CA ALA A 132 -28.85 -23.83 6.17
C ALA A 132 -29.22 -23.74 7.66
N ALA A 133 -28.60 -22.83 8.41
CA ALA A 133 -28.96 -22.58 9.82
C ALA A 133 -30.35 -21.97 9.99
N THR A 134 -30.78 -21.12 9.06
CA THR A 134 -32.14 -20.54 9.11
C THR A 134 -33.21 -21.53 8.67
N GLU A 135 -32.93 -22.43 7.74
CA GLU A 135 -33.83 -23.50 7.36
C GLU A 135 -34.00 -24.54 8.48
N ALA A 136 -32.92 -24.90 9.15
CA ALA A 136 -32.99 -25.82 10.31
C ALA A 136 -33.80 -25.24 11.47
N ALA A 137 -33.66 -23.92 11.72
CA ALA A 137 -34.44 -23.25 12.78
C ALA A 137 -35.94 -23.16 12.45
N ASN A 138 -36.30 -23.06 11.16
CA ASN A 138 -37.68 -23.01 10.71
C ASN A 138 -38.37 -24.38 10.73
N THR A 139 -37.64 -25.48 10.52
CA THR A 139 -38.19 -26.85 10.63
C THR A 139 -38.47 -27.26 12.05
N ASP A 140 -37.63 -26.87 13.03
CA ASP A 140 -37.86 -27.11 14.45
C ASP A 140 -39.05 -26.33 15.03
N ALA A 141 -39.43 -25.21 14.42
CA ALA A 141 -40.60 -24.42 14.84
C ALA A 141 -41.92 -25.01 14.32
N SER A 142 -41.89 -25.75 13.20
CA SER A 142 -43.11 -26.35 12.60
C SER A 142 -43.48 -27.73 13.17
N GLU A 143 -42.60 -28.40 13.92
CA GLU A 143 -42.90 -29.68 14.59
C GLU A 143 -43.46 -29.51 16.03
N LYS A 144 -43.61 -28.27 16.52
CA LYS A 144 -44.11 -28.00 17.86
C LYS A 144 -45.55 -27.41 17.91
N GLU A 145 -46.27 -27.42 16.81
CA GLU A 145 -47.71 -27.15 16.75
C GLU A 145 -48.47 -28.47 16.50
#